data_9991f36c92880a6f56bcacff9b94ae25
#
_entry.id   9991f36c92880a6f56bcacff9b94ae25
#
_cell.length_a   1.000
_cell.length_b   1.000
_cell.length_c   1.000
_cell.angle_alpha   90.00
_cell.angle_beta   90.00
_cell.angle_gamma   90.00
#
_symmetry.space_group_name_H-M   'P 1'
#
loop_
_entity.id
_entity.type
_entity.pdbx_description
1 polymer ?
#
loop_
_entity_poly.entity_id
_entity_poly.type
_entity_poly.pdbx_seq_one_letter_code
_entity_poly.pdbx_strand_id
1 'polypeptide(L)'
;WHREATGQKVRYVPAWLPDLMRTPAVIAYQAQSSDQERRRLQRQTDRRLTVSRQPETDIEMCMPLQTLEIFAQGAGNWTGLRAQDRREQLAHIATTVEELYPSFRMYLFDGRKRFAPPMMIFGYLKAAVYTGETYLLIRSKQLIRDLAQGFDAHIRHADVHAHEAADWVRQLKTT
;
A
#
# COMPACT_ATOMS: atom_id res chain seq x y z
N TRP A 1 -7.68 14.76 4.50
CA TRP A 1 -8.23 13.43 4.82
C TRP A 1 -7.49 12.76 6.00
N HIS A 2 -6.15 12.78 6.04
CA HIS A 2 -5.42 12.20 7.16
C HIS A 2 -5.59 12.99 8.48
N ARG A 3 -5.76 14.31 8.44
CA ARG A 3 -6.02 15.13 9.63
C ARG A 3 -7.33 14.78 10.36
N GLU A 4 -8.34 14.37 9.60
CA GLU A 4 -9.65 13.98 10.16
C GLU A 4 -9.66 12.54 10.66
N ALA A 5 -8.62 11.78 10.39
CA ALA A 5 -8.47 10.38 10.75
C ALA A 5 -7.49 10.15 11.91
N THR A 6 -6.99 11.24 12.54
CA THR A 6 -6.10 11.12 13.71
C THR A 6 -6.79 10.31 14.80
N GLY A 7 -6.15 9.28 15.29
CA GLY A 7 -6.71 8.34 16.27
C GLY A 7 -7.72 7.33 15.72
N GLN A 8 -7.93 7.28 14.41
CA GLN A 8 -8.81 6.30 13.77
C GLN A 8 -7.98 5.21 13.08
N LYS A 9 -8.48 3.97 13.14
CA LYS A 9 -7.91 2.88 12.35
C LYS A 9 -8.10 3.16 10.86
N VAL A 10 -7.01 3.08 10.10
CA VAL A 10 -7.00 3.19 8.64
C VAL A 10 -6.81 1.82 8.03
N ARG A 11 -7.73 1.41 7.15
CA ARG A 11 -7.61 0.20 6.33
C ARG A 11 -7.29 0.62 4.90
N TYR A 12 -6.28 -0.01 4.30
CA TYR A 12 -5.73 0.43 3.03
C TYR A 12 -5.46 -0.75 2.08
N VAL A 13 -6.03 -0.68 0.89
CA VAL A 13 -5.67 -1.54 -0.25
C VAL A 13 -5.04 -0.64 -1.31
N PRO A 14 -3.73 -0.74 -1.57
CA PRO A 14 -3.07 0.06 -2.59
C PRO A 14 -3.46 -0.39 -4.01
N ALA A 15 -3.52 0.56 -4.95
CA ALA A 15 -3.73 0.25 -6.37
C ALA A 15 -2.48 -0.38 -7.02
N TRP A 16 -1.31 0.00 -6.50
CA TRP A 16 0.02 -0.40 -6.98
C TRP A 16 0.93 -0.64 -5.79
N LEU A 17 2.23 -0.30 -5.89
CA LEU A 17 3.10 -0.29 -4.71
C LEU A 17 2.59 0.71 -3.65
N PRO A 18 2.76 0.39 -2.35
CA PRO A 18 2.32 1.27 -1.28
C PRO A 18 2.92 2.67 -1.40
N ASP A 19 2.06 3.68 -1.47
CA ASP A 19 2.48 5.07 -1.71
C ASP A 19 3.51 5.60 -0.71
N LEU A 20 3.41 5.17 0.56
CA LEU A 20 4.31 5.63 1.63
C LEU A 20 5.71 4.99 1.58
N MET A 21 5.89 3.95 0.77
CA MET A 21 7.12 3.15 0.70
C MET A 21 7.83 3.28 -0.64
N ARG A 22 7.47 4.24 -1.49
CA ARG A 22 8.13 4.40 -2.80
C ARG A 22 9.50 5.04 -2.65
N THR A 23 10.51 4.43 -3.29
CA THR A 23 11.84 5.03 -3.42
C THR A 23 11.86 6.15 -4.48
N PRO A 24 12.85 7.05 -4.43
CA PRO A 24 13.01 8.10 -5.46
C PRO A 24 13.12 7.55 -6.88
N ALA A 25 13.75 6.40 -7.08
CA ALA A 25 13.88 5.75 -8.39
C ALA A 25 12.51 5.31 -8.94
N VAL A 26 11.67 4.69 -8.10
CA VAL A 26 10.31 4.29 -8.47
C VAL A 26 9.44 5.52 -8.74
N ILE A 27 9.54 6.56 -7.92
CA ILE A 27 8.82 7.82 -8.14
C ILE A 27 9.22 8.45 -9.48
N ALA A 28 10.52 8.52 -9.78
CA ALA A 28 11.01 9.05 -11.05
C ALA A 28 10.50 8.25 -12.24
N TYR A 29 10.50 6.91 -12.13
CA TYR A 29 9.97 6.02 -13.15
C TYR A 29 8.47 6.24 -13.39
N GLN A 30 7.67 6.33 -12.35
CA GLN A 30 6.23 6.58 -12.43
C GLN A 30 5.88 7.97 -12.97
N ALA A 31 6.71 8.97 -12.71
CA ALA A 31 6.50 10.34 -13.17
C ALA A 31 6.78 10.54 -14.67
N GLN A 32 7.33 9.55 -15.39
CA GLN A 32 7.56 9.57 -16.83
C GLN A 32 8.19 10.88 -17.34
N SER A 33 9.25 11.35 -16.70
CA SER A 33 9.97 12.59 -16.99
C SER A 33 9.24 13.91 -16.64
N SER A 34 8.08 13.87 -16.02
CA SER A 34 7.39 15.05 -15.51
C SER A 34 7.92 15.46 -14.14
N ASP A 35 8.66 16.56 -14.07
CA ASP A 35 9.16 17.12 -12.83
C ASP A 35 8.04 17.53 -11.85
N GLN A 36 6.92 17.99 -12.38
CA GLN A 36 5.75 18.34 -11.56
C GLN A 36 5.16 17.10 -10.91
N GLU A 37 4.97 16.02 -11.67
CA GLU A 37 4.42 14.76 -11.16
C GLU A 37 5.40 14.11 -10.19
N ARG A 38 6.71 14.11 -10.48
CA ARG A 38 7.73 13.61 -9.56
C ARG A 38 7.66 14.31 -8.19
N ARG A 39 7.61 15.64 -8.18
CA ARG A 39 7.47 16.43 -6.93
C ARG A 39 6.17 16.16 -6.21
N ARG A 40 5.07 15.93 -6.94
CA ARG A 40 3.77 15.57 -6.36
C ARG A 40 3.83 14.21 -5.68
N LEU A 41 4.34 13.20 -6.37
CA LEU A 41 4.48 11.84 -5.84
C LEU A 41 5.43 11.80 -4.62
N GLN A 42 6.55 12.52 -4.66
CA GLN A 42 7.48 12.62 -3.53
C GLN A 42 6.79 13.21 -2.31
N ARG A 43 6.13 14.37 -2.43
CA ARG A 43 5.40 14.99 -1.32
C ARG A 43 4.30 14.08 -0.77
N GLN A 44 3.65 13.29 -1.61
CA GLN A 44 2.64 12.33 -1.18
C GLN A 44 3.26 11.21 -0.34
N THR A 45 4.37 10.66 -0.80
CA THR A 45 5.13 9.61 -0.10
C THR A 45 5.61 10.12 1.27
N ASP A 46 6.31 11.27 1.30
CA ASP A 46 6.86 11.87 2.52
C ASP A 46 5.76 12.15 3.56
N ARG A 47 4.65 12.73 3.10
CA ARG A 47 3.51 13.05 3.97
C ARG A 47 2.89 11.78 4.57
N ARG A 48 2.72 10.71 3.78
CA ARG A 48 2.13 9.47 4.27
C ARG A 48 3.06 8.76 5.24
N LEU A 49 4.35 8.73 4.95
CA LEU A 49 5.36 8.17 5.85
C LEU A 49 5.43 8.94 7.17
N THR A 50 5.39 10.27 7.13
CA THR A 50 5.35 11.10 8.33
C THR A 50 4.12 10.79 9.20
N VAL A 51 2.94 10.65 8.60
CA VAL A 51 1.71 10.28 9.33
C VAL A 51 1.83 8.88 9.91
N SER A 52 2.38 7.92 9.16
CA SER A 52 2.53 6.52 9.63
C SER A 52 3.47 6.37 10.81
N ARG A 53 4.37 7.33 11.05
CA ARG A 53 5.28 7.37 12.20
C ARG A 53 4.70 8.04 13.45
N GLN A 54 3.48 8.57 13.39
CA GLN A 54 2.84 9.17 14.55
C GLN A 54 2.39 8.09 15.55
N PRO A 55 2.56 8.31 16.87
CA PRO A 55 2.26 7.29 17.89
C PRO A 55 0.82 6.80 17.90
N GLU A 56 -0.13 7.63 17.48
CA GLU A 56 -1.57 7.33 17.44
C GLU A 56 -2.02 6.65 16.14
N THR A 57 -1.07 6.28 15.28
CA THR A 57 -1.38 5.68 13.97
C THR A 57 -1.66 4.19 14.11
N ASP A 58 -2.76 3.75 13.53
CA ASP A 58 -3.15 2.34 13.41
C ASP A 58 -3.55 2.09 11.95
N ILE A 59 -2.63 1.53 11.15
CA ILE A 59 -2.82 1.25 9.73
C ILE A 59 -2.73 -0.25 9.48
N GLU A 60 -3.76 -0.78 8.87
CA GLU A 60 -3.78 -2.13 8.29
C GLU A 60 -3.79 -2.02 6.77
N MET A 61 -2.84 -2.66 6.13
CA MET A 61 -2.75 -2.73 4.67
C MET A 61 -2.90 -4.17 4.21
N CYS A 62 -3.81 -4.41 3.27
CA CYS A 62 -3.92 -5.67 2.55
C CYS A 62 -3.61 -5.46 1.08
N MET A 63 -2.82 -6.34 0.46
CA MET A 63 -2.57 -6.28 -0.97
C MET A 63 -2.35 -7.67 -1.58
N PRO A 64 -2.61 -7.86 -2.89
CA PRO A 64 -2.26 -9.10 -3.55
C PRO A 64 -0.75 -9.32 -3.55
N LEU A 65 -0.28 -10.50 -3.15
CA LEU A 65 1.13 -10.84 -3.17
C LEU A 65 1.72 -10.77 -4.60
N GLN A 66 0.89 -11.02 -5.62
CA GLN A 66 1.28 -10.92 -7.02
C GLN A 66 1.71 -9.50 -7.42
N THR A 67 1.23 -8.46 -6.73
CA THR A 67 1.69 -7.09 -6.99
C THR A 67 3.19 -6.95 -6.75
N LEU A 68 3.72 -7.54 -5.68
CA LEU A 68 5.14 -7.53 -5.36
C LEU A 68 5.92 -8.53 -6.22
N GLU A 69 5.34 -9.70 -6.55
CA GLU A 69 5.95 -10.68 -7.46
C GLU A 69 6.16 -10.09 -8.86
N ILE A 70 5.13 -9.46 -9.44
CA ILE A 70 5.18 -8.79 -10.76
C ILE A 70 6.21 -7.65 -10.73
N PHE A 71 6.26 -6.89 -9.65
CA PHE A 71 7.26 -5.85 -9.46
C PHE A 71 8.68 -6.43 -9.43
N ALA A 72 8.92 -7.47 -8.65
CA ALA A 72 10.22 -8.13 -8.53
C ALA A 72 10.71 -8.66 -9.88
N GLN A 73 9.83 -9.25 -10.67
CA GLN A 73 10.10 -9.76 -12.00
C GLN A 73 10.30 -8.66 -13.07
N GLY A 74 9.98 -7.40 -12.77
CA GLY A 74 10.03 -6.32 -13.75
C GLY A 74 9.01 -6.48 -14.87
N ALA A 75 7.88 -7.11 -14.58
CA ALA A 75 6.83 -7.36 -15.56
C ALA A 75 5.76 -6.26 -15.56
N GLY A 76 4.92 -6.24 -16.59
CA GLY A 76 3.83 -5.27 -16.74
C GLY A 76 4.36 -3.83 -16.76
N ASN A 77 3.83 -2.99 -15.90
CA ASN A 77 4.19 -1.57 -15.83
C ASN A 77 5.63 -1.31 -15.36
N TRP A 78 6.39 -2.33 -14.97
CA TRP A 78 7.73 -2.22 -14.43
C TRP A 78 8.84 -2.69 -15.38
N THR A 79 8.50 -3.03 -16.63
CA THR A 79 9.42 -3.60 -17.62
C THR A 79 10.66 -2.71 -17.90
N GLY A 80 10.51 -1.39 -17.80
CA GLY A 80 11.61 -0.45 -18.01
C GLY A 80 12.40 -0.06 -16.74
N LEU A 81 11.96 -0.53 -15.56
CA LEU A 81 12.64 -0.21 -14.30
C LEU A 81 13.81 -1.20 -14.09
N ARG A 82 15.00 -0.65 -13.82
CA ARG A 82 16.23 -1.47 -13.67
C ARG A 82 16.08 -2.45 -12.50
N ALA A 83 16.65 -3.64 -12.64
CA ALA A 83 16.62 -4.68 -11.59
C ALA A 83 17.22 -4.17 -10.25
N GLN A 84 18.25 -3.32 -10.30
CA GLN A 84 18.83 -2.71 -9.10
C GLN A 84 17.80 -1.83 -8.37
N ASP A 85 17.08 -0.97 -9.09
CA ASP A 85 16.07 -0.09 -8.49
C ASP A 85 14.91 -0.90 -7.88
N ARG A 86 14.57 -2.04 -8.49
CA ARG A 86 13.56 -2.96 -7.95
C ARG A 86 14.04 -3.65 -6.67
N ARG A 87 15.30 -4.10 -6.61
CA ARG A 87 15.88 -4.65 -5.38
C ARG A 87 15.89 -3.64 -4.24
N GLU A 88 16.33 -2.40 -4.52
CA GLU A 88 16.34 -1.33 -3.53
C GLU A 88 14.93 -1.00 -3.04
N GLN A 89 13.95 -0.98 -3.94
CA GLN A 89 12.55 -0.77 -3.58
C GLN A 89 12.00 -1.87 -2.67
N LEU A 90 12.26 -3.14 -2.97
CA LEU A 90 11.81 -4.25 -2.14
C LEU A 90 12.49 -4.25 -0.77
N ALA A 91 13.79 -3.98 -0.72
CA ALA A 91 14.51 -3.82 0.54
C ALA A 91 13.94 -2.66 1.38
N HIS A 92 13.63 -1.53 0.73
CA HIS A 92 13.00 -0.39 1.40
C HIS A 92 11.59 -0.73 1.94
N ILE A 93 10.77 -1.48 1.20
CA ILE A 93 9.46 -1.96 1.69
C ILE A 93 9.66 -2.83 2.92
N ALA A 94 10.54 -3.82 2.87
CA ALA A 94 10.78 -4.74 3.98
C ALA A 94 11.23 -3.99 5.25
N THR A 95 12.21 -3.10 5.12
CA THR A 95 12.71 -2.29 6.24
C THR A 95 11.61 -1.38 6.80
N THR A 96 10.84 -0.71 5.94
CA THR A 96 9.78 0.20 6.40
C THR A 96 8.64 -0.53 7.12
N VAL A 97 8.25 -1.72 6.61
CA VAL A 97 7.23 -2.55 7.28
C VAL A 97 7.68 -2.98 8.67
N GLU A 98 8.95 -3.38 8.81
CA GLU A 98 9.53 -3.79 10.08
C GLU A 98 9.65 -2.62 11.07
N GLU A 99 10.14 -1.45 10.61
CA GLU A 99 10.26 -0.24 11.43
C GLU A 99 8.92 0.29 11.95
N LEU A 100 7.87 0.19 11.13
CA LEU A 100 6.55 0.72 11.49
C LEU A 100 5.67 -0.27 12.26
N TYR A 101 6.07 -1.54 12.40
CA TYR A 101 5.32 -2.52 13.18
C TYR A 101 5.36 -2.16 14.69
N PRO A 102 4.27 -2.29 15.46
CA PRO A 102 2.95 -2.81 15.08
C PRO A 102 1.93 -1.76 14.60
N SER A 103 2.31 -0.48 14.52
CA SER A 103 1.39 0.61 14.14
C SER A 103 0.97 0.54 12.67
N PHE A 104 1.82 -0.05 11.83
CA PHE A 104 1.54 -0.37 10.43
C PHE A 104 1.68 -1.89 10.25
N ARG A 105 0.62 -2.52 9.77
CA ARG A 105 0.56 -3.97 9.55
C ARG A 105 0.24 -4.27 8.09
N MET A 106 1.14 -4.98 7.41
CA MET A 106 0.98 -5.41 6.03
C MET A 106 0.57 -6.87 5.97
N TYR A 107 -0.50 -7.16 5.26
CA TYR A 107 -1.00 -8.50 4.98
C TYR A 107 -1.03 -8.75 3.49
N LEU A 108 -0.60 -9.93 3.04
CA LEU A 108 -0.61 -10.30 1.63
C LEU A 108 -1.57 -11.48 1.41
N PHE A 109 -2.41 -11.36 0.39
CA PHE A 109 -3.35 -12.41 0.00
C PHE A 109 -3.15 -12.83 -1.46
N ASP A 110 -3.59 -14.04 -1.81
CA ASP A 110 -3.54 -14.51 -3.19
C ASP A 110 -4.65 -13.83 -4.01
N GLY A 111 -4.26 -12.85 -4.84
CA GLY A 111 -5.16 -12.11 -5.72
C GLY A 111 -5.84 -12.95 -6.81
N ARG A 112 -5.39 -14.19 -7.05
CA ARG A 112 -6.06 -15.14 -7.95
C ARG A 112 -7.29 -15.78 -7.29
N LYS A 113 -7.33 -15.81 -5.96
CA LYS A 113 -8.43 -16.38 -5.18
C LYS A 113 -9.39 -15.33 -4.63
N ARG A 114 -8.90 -14.10 -4.44
CA ARG A 114 -9.66 -13.03 -3.77
C ARG A 114 -9.41 -11.70 -4.47
N PHE A 115 -10.46 -10.90 -4.55
CA PHE A 115 -10.37 -9.54 -5.09
C PHE A 115 -10.66 -8.51 -4.00
N ALA A 116 -9.82 -7.49 -3.90
CA ALA A 116 -10.08 -6.29 -3.13
C ALA A 116 -9.90 -5.07 -4.04
N PRO A 117 -10.90 -4.19 -4.15
CA PRO A 117 -10.73 -2.93 -4.88
C PRO A 117 -9.70 -2.06 -4.15
N PRO A 118 -8.86 -1.29 -4.88
CA PRO A 118 -8.02 -0.30 -4.24
C PRO A 118 -8.86 0.71 -3.45
N MET A 119 -8.64 0.81 -2.14
CA MET A 119 -9.49 1.62 -1.26
C MET A 119 -8.77 2.07 0.00
N MET A 120 -9.33 3.08 0.64
CA MET A 120 -9.00 3.49 2.01
C MET A 120 -10.27 3.61 2.83
N ILE A 121 -10.25 3.07 4.05
CA ILE A 121 -11.35 3.19 5.00
C ILE A 121 -10.80 3.90 6.24
N PHE A 122 -11.43 4.98 6.64
CA PHE A 122 -11.05 5.81 7.79
C PHE A 122 -12.03 5.57 8.95
N GLY A 123 -11.70 4.62 9.81
CA GLY A 123 -12.59 4.18 10.88
C GLY A 123 -13.97 3.80 10.35
N TYR A 124 -15.00 4.42 10.91
CA TYR A 124 -16.39 4.31 10.45
C TYR A 124 -16.93 5.62 9.85
N LEU A 125 -16.03 6.57 9.57
CA LEU A 125 -16.40 7.92 9.13
C LEU A 125 -16.63 8.02 7.62
N LYS A 126 -15.73 7.43 6.85
CA LYS A 126 -15.73 7.49 5.39
C LYS A 126 -14.85 6.41 4.79
N ALA A 127 -15.13 6.07 3.54
CA ALA A 127 -14.25 5.28 2.71
C ALA A 127 -14.05 5.97 1.35
N ALA A 128 -12.93 5.67 0.70
CA ALA A 128 -12.62 6.14 -0.64
C ALA A 128 -12.18 4.93 -1.49
N VAL A 129 -12.87 4.68 -2.59
CA VAL A 129 -12.53 3.62 -3.55
C VAL A 129 -11.90 4.28 -4.78
N TYR A 130 -10.74 3.79 -5.19
CA TYR A 130 -10.04 4.27 -6.37
C TYR A 130 -10.61 3.62 -7.63
N THR A 131 -10.94 4.44 -8.63
CA THR A 131 -11.59 4.02 -9.87
C THR A 131 -10.68 4.12 -11.11
N GLY A 132 -9.36 4.28 -10.90
CA GLY A 132 -8.38 4.42 -11.97
C GLY A 132 -7.88 5.86 -12.13
N GLU A 133 -8.78 6.84 -12.20
CA GLU A 133 -8.41 8.26 -12.35
C GLU A 133 -8.86 9.13 -11.16
N THR A 134 -9.88 8.69 -10.46
CA THR A 134 -10.48 9.45 -9.36
C THR A 134 -10.82 8.56 -8.17
N TYR A 135 -11.37 9.16 -7.12
CA TYR A 135 -11.84 8.45 -5.94
C TYR A 135 -13.34 8.63 -5.76
N LEU A 136 -14.06 7.53 -5.61
CA LEU A 136 -15.45 7.54 -5.16
C LEU A 136 -15.46 7.64 -3.63
N LEU A 137 -15.99 8.75 -3.11
CA LEU A 137 -16.13 8.95 -1.67
C LEU A 137 -17.42 8.34 -1.15
N ILE A 138 -17.33 7.45 -0.17
CA ILE A 138 -18.45 6.75 0.47
C ILE A 138 -18.62 7.30 1.88
N ARG A 139 -19.86 7.71 2.21
CA ARG A 139 -20.28 8.20 3.54
C ARG A 139 -21.41 7.36 4.14
N SER A 140 -21.95 6.42 3.40
CA SER A 140 -22.96 5.48 3.90
C SER A 140 -22.36 4.59 4.96
N LYS A 141 -22.87 4.65 6.18
CA LYS A 141 -22.40 3.83 7.32
C LYS A 141 -22.51 2.33 7.04
N GLN A 142 -23.54 1.93 6.30
CA GLN A 142 -23.73 0.52 5.93
C GLN A 142 -22.64 0.08 4.96
N LEU A 143 -22.41 0.82 3.87
CA LEU A 143 -21.37 0.48 2.89
C LEU A 143 -19.98 0.52 3.50
N ILE A 144 -19.69 1.44 4.42
CA ILE A 144 -18.41 1.47 5.13
C ILE A 144 -18.22 0.20 5.98
N ARG A 145 -19.26 -0.26 6.68
CA ARG A 145 -19.23 -1.51 7.44
C ARG A 145 -19.00 -2.72 6.53
N ASP A 146 -19.70 -2.78 5.41
CA ASP A 146 -19.57 -3.89 4.45
C ASP A 146 -18.15 -3.95 3.87
N LEU A 147 -17.57 -2.79 3.50
CA LEU A 147 -16.17 -2.69 3.05
C LEU A 147 -15.19 -3.09 4.16
N ALA A 148 -15.42 -2.68 5.40
CA ALA A 148 -14.57 -3.04 6.53
C ALA A 148 -14.63 -4.56 6.82
N GLN A 149 -15.81 -5.17 6.76
CA GLN A 149 -15.96 -6.62 6.92
C GLN A 149 -15.25 -7.40 5.80
N GLY A 150 -15.35 -6.92 4.55
CA GLY A 150 -14.61 -7.46 3.42
C GLY A 150 -13.10 -7.37 3.64
N PHE A 151 -12.61 -6.23 4.13
CA PHE A 151 -11.20 -6.04 4.47
C PHE A 151 -10.75 -6.99 5.58
N ASP A 152 -11.53 -7.14 6.66
CA ASP A 152 -11.23 -8.06 7.76
C ASP A 152 -11.21 -9.53 7.28
N ALA A 153 -11.99 -9.87 6.25
CA ALA A 153 -11.92 -11.19 5.62
C ALA A 153 -10.60 -11.40 4.86
N HIS A 154 -10.03 -10.35 4.22
CA HIS A 154 -8.70 -10.44 3.61
C HIS A 154 -7.60 -10.67 4.66
N ILE A 155 -7.67 -10.01 5.83
CA ILE A 155 -6.74 -10.27 6.94
C ILE A 155 -6.82 -11.72 7.41
N ARG A 156 -8.04 -12.22 7.67
CA ARG A 156 -8.24 -13.60 8.17
C ARG A 156 -7.73 -14.68 7.22
N HIS A 157 -7.74 -14.39 5.92
CA HIS A 157 -7.34 -15.34 4.89
C HIS A 157 -6.05 -14.88 4.17
N ALA A 158 -5.25 -14.07 4.84
CA ALA A 158 -3.95 -13.68 4.31
C ALA A 158 -3.04 -14.90 4.20
N ASP A 159 -2.33 -15.01 3.08
CA ASP A 159 -1.30 -16.04 2.86
C ASP A 159 0.01 -15.66 3.55
N VAL A 160 0.22 -14.34 3.80
CA VAL A 160 1.35 -13.81 4.58
C VAL A 160 0.80 -12.83 5.62
N HIS A 161 1.06 -13.12 6.89
CA HIS A 161 0.62 -12.27 7.99
C HIS A 161 1.62 -11.14 8.29
N ALA A 162 1.19 -10.14 9.04
CA ALA A 162 1.94 -8.91 9.23
C ALA A 162 3.34 -9.12 9.86
N HIS A 163 3.51 -10.09 10.73
CA HIS A 163 4.80 -10.40 11.35
C HIS A 163 5.77 -11.15 10.42
N GLU A 164 5.28 -11.70 9.31
CA GLU A 164 6.06 -12.43 8.31
C GLU A 164 6.34 -11.58 7.07
N ALA A 165 5.62 -10.46 6.91
CA ALA A 165 5.58 -9.71 5.66
C ALA A 165 6.95 -9.16 5.23
N ALA A 166 7.74 -8.64 6.17
CA ALA A 166 9.07 -8.12 5.87
C ALA A 166 10.01 -9.22 5.36
N ASP A 167 10.01 -10.39 5.99
CA ASP A 167 10.85 -11.52 5.59
C ASP A 167 10.40 -12.12 4.27
N TRP A 168 9.10 -12.21 4.05
CA TRP A 168 8.56 -12.64 2.77
C TRP A 168 9.01 -11.73 1.62
N VAL A 169 8.96 -10.39 1.81
CA VAL A 169 9.43 -9.43 0.80
C VAL A 169 10.93 -9.58 0.53
N ARG A 170 11.76 -9.83 1.56
CA ARG A 170 13.21 -10.06 1.40
C ARG A 170 13.54 -11.32 0.56
N GLN A 171 12.66 -12.30 0.55
CA GLN A 171 12.83 -13.54 -0.20
C GLN A 171 12.50 -13.42 -1.68
N LEU A 172 11.84 -12.32 -2.11
CA LEU A 172 11.52 -12.09 -3.51
C LEU A 172 12.78 -11.94 -4.37
N LYS A 173 12.87 -12.76 -5.40
CA LYS A 173 13.99 -12.72 -6.35
C LYS A 173 13.65 -11.73 -7.47
N THR A 174 14.54 -10.77 -7.68
CA THR A 174 14.48 -9.87 -8.85
C THR A 174 15.23 -10.48 -10.02
N THR A 175 14.58 -10.55 -11.15
CA THR A 175 15.18 -11.00 -12.43
C THR A 175 15.66 -9.82 -13.26
#